data_15036bd71a8794751e8d1e6d51c116ec
#
_entry.id   15036bd71a8794751e8d1e6d51c116ec
#
_cell.length_a   1.000
_cell.length_b   1.000
_cell.length_c   1.000
_cell.angle_alpha   90.00
_cell.angle_beta   90.00
_cell.angle_gamma   90.00
#
_symmetry.space_group_name_H-M   'P 1'
#
loop_
_entity.id
_entity.type
_entity.pdbx_description
1 polymer ?
#
loop_
_entity_poly.entity_id
_entity_poly.type
_entity_poly.pdbx_seq_one_letter_code
_entity_poly.pdbx_strand_id
1 'polypeptide(L)'
;SDPPMNWRLSRLDNFALVSNSDSHSFWPWRIGREANVFELEKISYREVVDAIRCKDRTRFKFTIETDPAYGKYHWTGHRNCRVALSAQDATRLGNICPACRKRLTKGVEQRVEELADRPAGFKPENAIGFMRLLPLSEIIATVLNIDSPSTQKVWSIYNPLVEKFGDEYAVLIDA
;
A
#
# COMPACT_ATOMS: atom_id res chain seq x y z
N SER A 1 3.02 5.68 -2.29
CA SER A 1 1.77 6.05 -3.01
C SER A 1 1.02 4.77 -3.36
N ASP A 2 -0.27 4.88 -3.52
CA ASP A 2 -1.16 3.81 -3.92
C ASP A 2 -1.93 4.19 -5.19
N PRO A 3 -2.73 3.30 -5.80
CA PRO A 3 -3.51 3.61 -6.98
C PRO A 3 -4.39 4.87 -6.87
N PRO A 4 -5.17 5.09 -5.80
CA PRO A 4 -5.94 6.33 -5.64
C PRO A 4 -5.12 7.62 -5.68
N MET A 5 -3.92 7.62 -5.10
CA MET A 5 -3.00 8.75 -5.19
C MET A 5 -2.48 8.95 -6.62
N ASN A 6 -2.13 7.84 -7.29
CA ASN A 6 -1.60 7.87 -8.65
C ASN A 6 -2.65 8.34 -9.66
N TRP A 7 -3.93 7.94 -9.50
CA TRP A 7 -5.03 8.33 -10.38
C TRP A 7 -5.34 9.84 -10.36
N ARG A 8 -4.88 10.55 -9.35
CA ARG A 8 -5.00 12.00 -9.26
C ARG A 8 -4.06 12.76 -10.21
N LEU A 9 -3.14 12.05 -10.89
CA LEU A 9 -2.19 12.63 -11.83
C LEU A 9 -2.45 12.07 -13.22
N SER A 10 -3.11 12.85 -14.10
CA SER A 10 -3.50 12.43 -15.45
C SER A 10 -2.33 11.94 -16.30
N ARG A 11 -1.15 12.52 -16.12
CA ARG A 11 0.07 12.13 -16.82
C ARG A 11 0.49 10.67 -16.58
N LEU A 12 0.01 10.04 -15.50
CA LEU A 12 0.31 8.64 -15.19
C LEU A 12 -0.59 7.66 -15.93
N ASP A 13 -1.66 8.11 -16.59
CA ASP A 13 -2.57 7.23 -17.31
C ASP A 13 -1.90 6.48 -18.47
N ASN A 14 -0.83 7.04 -19.02
CA ASN A 14 -0.07 6.40 -20.10
C ASN A 14 0.84 5.26 -19.61
N PHE A 15 1.04 5.14 -18.32
CA PHE A 15 1.92 4.12 -17.74
C PHE A 15 1.12 2.96 -17.16
N ALA A 16 1.67 1.75 -17.24
CA ALA A 16 1.23 0.65 -16.43
C ALA A 16 1.86 0.78 -15.04
N LEU A 17 1.04 0.72 -14.00
CA LEU A 17 1.50 0.80 -12.63
C LEU A 17 1.49 -0.60 -12.01
N VAL A 18 2.56 -0.94 -11.32
CA VAL A 18 2.74 -2.20 -10.60
C VAL A 18 3.02 -1.90 -9.13
N SER A 19 2.68 -2.84 -8.27
CA SER A 19 2.89 -2.76 -6.83
C SER A 19 3.92 -3.77 -6.38
N ASN A 20 4.93 -3.34 -5.64
CA ASN A 20 6.00 -4.20 -5.16
C ASN A 20 6.41 -3.78 -3.75
N SER A 21 6.59 -4.74 -2.86
CA SER A 21 6.87 -4.50 -1.44
C SER A 21 8.24 -3.85 -1.18
N ASP A 22 9.19 -3.94 -2.11
CA ASP A 22 10.59 -3.53 -1.91
C ASP A 22 11.16 -4.06 -0.57
N SER A 23 10.86 -5.33 -0.29
CA SER A 23 11.16 -5.92 1.01
C SER A 23 12.65 -6.09 1.26
N HIS A 24 13.13 -5.55 2.37
CA HIS A 24 14.49 -5.72 2.89
C HIS A 24 14.52 -6.71 4.08
N SER A 25 13.55 -7.60 4.17
CA SER A 25 13.36 -8.53 5.27
C SER A 25 12.87 -9.88 4.77
N PHE A 26 13.32 -10.95 5.42
CA PHE A 26 12.88 -12.33 5.13
C PHE A 26 11.53 -12.69 5.78
N TRP A 27 10.99 -11.83 6.62
CA TRP A 27 9.72 -12.09 7.29
C TRP A 27 8.56 -12.10 6.30
N PRO A 28 7.66 -13.08 6.33
CA PRO A 28 6.53 -13.20 5.41
C PRO A 28 5.69 -11.93 5.29
N TRP A 29 5.35 -11.30 6.40
CA TRP A 29 4.57 -10.05 6.42
C TRP A 29 5.26 -8.85 5.77
N ARG A 30 6.48 -9.00 5.29
CA ARG A 30 7.19 -7.98 4.53
C ARG A 30 7.26 -8.30 3.04
N ILE A 31 7.40 -9.58 2.68
CA ILE A 31 7.61 -10.02 1.31
C ILE A 31 6.35 -9.82 0.46
N GLY A 32 5.22 -10.32 0.90
CA GLY A 32 3.95 -10.29 0.17
C GLY A 32 3.06 -9.08 0.48
N ARG A 33 3.60 -8.05 1.12
CA ARG A 33 2.82 -6.90 1.58
C ARG A 33 2.19 -6.10 0.45
N GLU A 34 2.91 -5.97 -0.65
CA GLU A 34 2.45 -5.36 -1.89
C GLU A 34 2.79 -6.31 -3.04
N ALA A 35 1.83 -6.54 -3.94
CA ALA A 35 1.94 -7.56 -4.97
C ALA A 35 1.07 -7.24 -6.19
N ASN A 36 1.31 -7.98 -7.27
CA ASN A 36 0.52 -7.92 -8.49
C ASN A 36 -0.14 -9.28 -8.72
N VAL A 37 -1.44 -9.28 -8.99
CA VAL A 37 -2.22 -10.49 -9.20
C VAL A 37 -2.52 -10.68 -10.68
N PHE A 38 -2.06 -11.83 -11.20
CA PHE A 38 -2.26 -12.20 -12.60
C PHE A 38 -3.04 -13.51 -12.71
N GLU A 39 -3.89 -13.58 -13.71
CA GLU A 39 -4.54 -14.81 -14.17
C GLU A 39 -4.02 -15.10 -15.58
N LEU A 40 -3.16 -16.09 -15.70
CA LEU A 40 -2.43 -16.42 -16.93
C LEU A 40 -2.60 -17.89 -17.27
N GLU A 41 -2.79 -18.21 -18.55
CA GLU A 41 -2.80 -19.62 -19.02
C GLU A 41 -1.44 -20.30 -18.81
N LYS A 42 -0.37 -19.53 -18.98
CA LYS A 42 1.01 -19.99 -18.79
C LYS A 42 1.84 -18.91 -18.12
N ILE A 43 2.54 -19.29 -17.05
CA ILE A 43 3.50 -18.38 -16.40
C ILE A 43 4.75 -18.29 -17.27
N SER A 44 4.93 -17.12 -17.89
CA SER A 44 6.14 -16.79 -18.66
C SER A 44 6.42 -15.29 -18.58
N TYR A 45 7.68 -14.93 -18.79
CA TYR A 45 8.09 -13.52 -18.85
C TYR A 45 7.26 -12.73 -19.86
N ARG A 46 7.02 -13.30 -21.04
CA ARG A 46 6.26 -12.65 -22.10
C ARG A 46 4.82 -12.38 -21.69
N GLU A 47 4.13 -13.37 -21.14
CA GLU A 47 2.73 -13.22 -20.71
C GLU A 47 2.57 -12.15 -19.63
N VAL A 48 3.47 -12.12 -18.63
CA VAL A 48 3.45 -11.11 -17.57
C VAL A 48 3.71 -9.72 -18.14
N VAL A 49 4.74 -9.56 -18.98
CA VAL A 49 5.10 -8.26 -19.55
C VAL A 49 4.01 -7.74 -20.51
N ASP A 50 3.43 -8.60 -21.33
CA ASP A 50 2.35 -8.22 -22.23
C ASP A 50 1.09 -7.82 -21.46
N ALA A 51 0.72 -8.56 -20.41
CA ALA A 51 -0.40 -8.21 -19.54
C ALA A 51 -0.22 -6.81 -18.88
N ILE A 52 0.98 -6.52 -18.41
CA ILE A 52 1.31 -5.21 -17.83
C ILE A 52 1.27 -4.10 -18.89
N ARG A 53 1.98 -4.27 -20.00
CA ARG A 53 2.11 -3.23 -21.04
C ARG A 53 0.77 -2.87 -21.70
N CYS A 54 -0.06 -3.88 -21.94
CA CYS A 54 -1.38 -3.69 -22.52
C CYS A 54 -2.43 -3.26 -21.49
N LYS A 55 -2.10 -3.22 -20.19
CA LYS A 55 -3.04 -3.01 -19.09
C LYS A 55 -4.26 -3.96 -19.22
N ASP A 56 -3.97 -5.20 -19.57
CA ASP A 56 -4.98 -6.20 -19.86
C ASP A 56 -5.66 -6.68 -18.57
N ARG A 57 -6.81 -6.13 -18.26
CA ARG A 57 -7.59 -6.42 -17.05
C ARG A 57 -8.12 -7.86 -16.98
N THR A 58 -8.08 -8.60 -18.08
CA THR A 58 -8.43 -10.03 -18.07
C THR A 58 -7.30 -10.86 -17.51
N ARG A 59 -6.05 -10.43 -17.69
CA ARG A 59 -4.82 -11.10 -17.23
C ARG A 59 -4.16 -10.42 -16.04
N PHE A 60 -4.07 -9.09 -16.01
CA PHE A 60 -3.62 -8.32 -14.85
C PHE A 60 -4.84 -7.89 -14.03
N LYS A 61 -5.22 -8.68 -13.04
CA LYS A 61 -6.50 -8.56 -12.33
C LYS A 61 -6.54 -7.34 -11.40
N PHE A 62 -5.58 -7.24 -10.51
CA PHE A 62 -5.48 -6.15 -9.52
C PHE A 62 -4.11 -6.13 -8.86
N THR A 63 -3.84 -5.08 -8.10
CA THR A 63 -2.69 -4.99 -7.21
C THR A 63 -3.13 -5.16 -5.76
N ILE A 64 -2.24 -5.70 -4.92
CA ILE A 64 -2.38 -5.73 -3.47
C ILE A 64 -1.54 -4.60 -2.92
N GLU A 65 -2.16 -3.77 -2.09
CA GLU A 65 -1.58 -2.54 -1.58
C GLU A 65 -1.65 -2.48 -0.06
N THR A 66 -0.68 -1.83 0.55
CA THR A 66 -0.80 -1.35 1.92
C THR A 66 -1.30 0.10 1.91
N ASP A 67 -2.18 0.45 2.84
CA ASP A 67 -2.63 1.85 2.95
C ASP A 67 -1.44 2.77 3.19
N PRO A 68 -1.23 3.82 2.37
CA PRO A 68 -0.10 4.74 2.50
C PRO A 68 0.00 5.40 3.88
N ALA A 69 -1.14 5.60 4.58
CA ALA A 69 -1.17 6.16 5.93
C ALA A 69 -0.46 5.27 6.96
N TYR A 70 -0.24 3.99 6.66
CA TYR A 70 0.58 3.07 7.45
C TYR A 70 2.08 3.42 7.41
N GLY A 71 2.50 4.13 6.38
CA GLY A 71 3.89 4.53 6.17
C GLY A 71 4.26 5.82 6.89
N LYS A 72 5.41 5.81 7.56
CA LYS A 72 5.96 6.98 8.28
C LYS A 72 6.19 8.23 7.44
N TYR A 73 6.18 8.11 6.10
CA TYR A 73 6.41 9.20 5.17
C TYR A 73 5.11 9.80 4.59
N HIS A 74 3.96 9.24 4.95
CA HIS A 74 2.66 9.68 4.44
C HIS A 74 2.34 11.11 4.89
N TRP A 75 2.42 11.34 6.19
CA TRP A 75 2.04 12.58 6.85
C TRP A 75 3.11 13.65 6.76
N THR A 76 2.70 14.91 6.61
CA THR A 76 3.59 16.05 6.78
C THR A 76 3.84 16.25 8.27
N GLY A 77 5.12 16.34 8.69
CA GLY A 77 5.38 16.35 10.11
C GLY A 77 6.77 16.77 10.54
N HIS A 78 6.96 16.74 11.86
CA HIS A 78 8.25 16.98 12.51
C HIS A 78 8.54 15.90 13.53
N ARG A 79 9.40 14.97 13.17
CA ARG A 79 9.69 13.75 13.94
C ARG A 79 10.09 14.03 15.39
N ASN A 80 11.00 14.99 15.61
CA ASN A 80 11.49 15.32 16.96
C ASN A 80 10.40 15.87 17.89
N CYS A 81 9.34 16.45 17.32
CA CYS A 81 8.19 16.96 18.07
C CYS A 81 7.00 16.02 18.05
N ARG A 82 7.12 14.84 17.42
CA ARG A 82 6.04 13.87 17.23
C ARG A 82 4.79 14.50 16.58
N VAL A 83 4.99 15.47 15.69
CA VAL A 83 3.92 16.12 14.95
C VAL A 83 3.72 15.42 13.62
N ALA A 84 2.48 15.01 13.34
CA ALA A 84 2.01 14.48 12.06
C ALA A 84 0.70 15.17 11.71
N LEU A 85 0.60 15.74 10.51
CA LEU A 85 -0.49 16.58 10.06
C LEU A 85 -0.98 16.13 8.69
N SER A 86 -2.27 16.31 8.43
CA SER A 86 -2.83 16.21 7.08
C SER A 86 -2.23 17.27 6.15
N ALA A 87 -2.34 17.07 4.85
CA ALA A 87 -1.93 18.07 3.85
C ALA A 87 -2.59 19.43 4.08
N GLN A 88 -3.88 19.43 4.41
CA GLN A 88 -4.66 20.63 4.67
C GLN A 88 -4.18 21.37 5.94
N ASP A 89 -4.00 20.64 7.04
CA ASP A 89 -3.53 21.23 8.30
C ASP A 89 -2.12 21.77 8.19
N ALA A 90 -1.23 21.06 7.54
CA ALA A 90 0.14 21.50 7.30
C ALA A 90 0.17 22.78 6.46
N THR A 91 -0.65 22.87 5.41
CA THR A 91 -0.77 24.05 4.57
C THR A 91 -1.32 25.24 5.36
N ARG A 92 -2.37 25.02 6.17
CA ARG A 92 -2.96 26.06 7.04
C ARG A 92 -1.96 26.64 8.04
N LEU A 93 -1.02 25.82 8.52
CA LEU A 93 0.07 26.23 9.39
C LEU A 93 1.31 26.76 8.64
N GLY A 94 1.21 26.99 7.32
CA GLY A 94 2.33 27.45 6.50
C GLY A 94 3.52 26.50 6.49
N ASN A 95 3.29 25.19 6.70
CA ASN A 95 4.31 24.15 6.84
C ASN A 95 5.31 24.41 8.00
N ILE A 96 4.83 25.05 9.06
CA ILE A 96 5.60 25.33 10.27
C ILE A 96 5.10 24.47 11.43
N CYS A 97 6.03 23.83 12.11
CA CYS A 97 5.73 23.00 13.27
C CYS A 97 5.09 23.82 14.41
N PRO A 98 3.90 23.46 14.89
CA PRO A 98 3.24 24.21 15.96
C PRO A 98 3.99 24.15 17.29
N ALA A 99 4.80 23.10 17.51
CA ALA A 99 5.54 22.93 18.76
C ALA A 99 6.86 23.71 18.81
N CYS A 100 7.67 23.67 17.74
CA CYS A 100 9.02 24.25 17.78
C CYS A 100 9.28 25.34 16.71
N ARG A 101 8.27 25.69 15.92
CA ARG A 101 8.34 26.71 14.88
C ARG A 101 9.33 26.44 13.74
N LYS A 102 9.92 25.25 13.66
CA LYS A 102 10.76 24.85 12.52
C LYS A 102 9.89 24.37 11.36
N ARG A 103 10.47 24.33 10.16
CA ARG A 103 9.79 23.79 8.97
C ARG A 103 9.41 22.33 9.18
N LEU A 104 8.21 21.95 8.75
CA LEU A 104 7.77 20.57 8.66
C LEU A 104 8.44 19.87 7.49
N THR A 105 8.69 18.57 7.62
CA THR A 105 9.04 17.70 6.51
C THR A 105 7.75 17.35 5.78
N LYS A 106 7.68 17.68 4.50
CA LYS A 106 6.52 17.41 3.66
C LYS A 106 6.32 15.91 3.46
N GLY A 107 5.12 15.44 3.73
CA GLY A 107 4.71 14.06 3.50
C GLY A 107 4.23 13.80 2.08
N VAL A 108 4.05 12.50 1.77
CA VAL A 108 3.60 12.03 0.45
C VAL A 108 2.20 12.56 0.13
N GLU A 109 1.28 12.54 1.10
CA GLU A 109 -0.09 13.07 0.93
C GLU A 109 -0.07 14.51 0.45
N GLN A 110 0.67 15.39 1.13
CA GLN A 110 0.75 16.79 0.74
C GLN A 110 1.39 16.96 -0.65
N ARG A 111 2.38 16.13 -0.99
CA ARG A 111 2.98 16.21 -2.31
C ARG A 111 2.02 15.77 -3.42
N VAL A 112 1.19 14.79 -3.16
CA VAL A 112 0.13 14.38 -4.09
C VAL A 112 -0.88 15.50 -4.28
N GLU A 113 -1.35 16.15 -3.18
CA GLU A 113 -2.26 17.29 -3.26
C GLU A 113 -1.71 18.44 -4.13
N GLU A 114 -0.42 18.73 -4.02
CA GLU A 114 0.24 19.78 -4.82
C GLU A 114 0.37 19.48 -6.31
N LEU A 115 0.46 18.19 -6.66
CA LEU A 115 0.68 17.73 -8.04
C LEU A 115 -0.59 17.32 -8.75
N ALA A 116 -1.66 17.04 -7.98
CA ALA A 116 -2.90 16.52 -8.50
C ALA A 116 -3.58 17.51 -9.46
N ASP A 117 -4.00 16.98 -10.60
CA ASP A 117 -4.83 17.67 -11.59
C ASP A 117 -6.26 17.09 -11.66
N ARG A 118 -6.59 16.16 -10.74
CA ARG A 118 -7.89 15.51 -10.59
C ARG A 118 -8.32 15.46 -9.12
N PRO A 119 -9.63 15.44 -8.85
CA PRO A 119 -10.13 15.39 -7.48
C PRO A 119 -9.82 14.07 -6.80
N ALA A 120 -9.85 14.07 -5.46
CA ALA A 120 -9.82 12.84 -4.68
C ALA A 120 -11.01 11.94 -5.06
N GLY A 121 -10.78 10.61 -5.11
CA GLY A 121 -11.78 9.63 -5.51
C GLY A 121 -11.93 9.44 -7.02
N PHE A 122 -11.24 10.21 -7.85
CA PHE A 122 -11.21 9.95 -9.29
C PHE A 122 -10.57 8.59 -9.58
N LYS A 123 -11.18 7.82 -10.50
CA LYS A 123 -10.65 6.54 -10.99
C LYS A 123 -10.70 6.55 -12.52
N PRO A 124 -9.56 6.35 -13.21
CA PRO A 124 -9.55 6.20 -14.67
C PRO A 124 -10.37 4.99 -15.10
N GLU A 125 -11.06 5.09 -16.22
CA GLU A 125 -11.92 4.03 -16.74
C GLU A 125 -11.18 2.69 -16.97
N ASN A 126 -9.96 2.78 -17.47
CA ASN A 126 -9.11 1.61 -17.77
C ASN A 126 -8.11 1.29 -16.63
N ALA A 127 -8.33 1.79 -15.43
CA ALA A 127 -7.44 1.51 -14.31
C ALA A 127 -7.48 0.02 -13.92
N ILE A 128 -6.31 -0.55 -13.67
CA ILE A 128 -6.19 -1.83 -12.98
C ILE A 128 -6.76 -1.66 -11.57
N GLY A 129 -7.55 -2.62 -11.11
CA GLY A 129 -8.11 -2.62 -9.75
C GLY A 129 -7.03 -2.77 -8.68
N PHE A 130 -7.41 -2.55 -7.44
CA PHE A 130 -6.54 -2.83 -6.29
C PHE A 130 -7.35 -3.29 -5.09
N MET A 131 -6.67 -3.96 -4.17
CA MET A 131 -7.20 -4.37 -2.88
C MET A 131 -6.22 -3.96 -1.79
N ARG A 132 -6.72 -3.40 -0.68
CA ARG A 132 -5.89 -3.11 0.48
C ARG A 132 -5.95 -4.27 1.45
N LEU A 133 -4.80 -4.84 1.76
CA LEU A 133 -4.67 -5.92 2.74
C LEU A 133 -3.65 -5.54 3.80
N LEU A 134 -3.92 -6.02 5.01
CA LEU A 134 -2.94 -6.05 6.10
C LEU A 134 -2.38 -7.47 6.21
N PRO A 135 -1.09 -7.66 6.53
CA PRO A 135 -0.55 -8.98 6.77
C PRO A 135 -1.31 -9.72 7.87
N LEU A 136 -1.62 -10.99 7.63
CA LEU A 136 -2.38 -11.83 8.57
C LEU A 136 -1.75 -11.86 9.97
N SER A 137 -0.43 -11.93 10.04
CA SER A 137 0.30 -11.89 11.31
C SER A 137 0.13 -10.58 12.08
N GLU A 138 0.00 -9.43 11.39
CA GLU A 138 -0.26 -8.13 12.00
C GLU A 138 -1.73 -8.04 12.50
N ILE A 139 -2.67 -8.62 11.74
CA ILE A 139 -4.08 -8.73 12.16
C ILE A 139 -4.17 -9.57 13.43
N ILE A 140 -3.56 -10.76 13.45
CA ILE A 140 -3.56 -11.64 14.63
C ILE A 140 -2.92 -10.94 15.82
N ALA A 141 -1.77 -10.30 15.65
CA ALA A 141 -1.10 -9.56 16.72
C ALA A 141 -2.01 -8.48 17.32
N THR A 142 -2.70 -7.72 16.45
CA THR A 142 -3.64 -6.67 16.87
C THR A 142 -4.81 -7.24 17.65
N VAL A 143 -5.44 -8.31 17.17
CA VAL A 143 -6.57 -8.97 17.86
C VAL A 143 -6.16 -9.52 19.23
N LEU A 144 -4.94 -10.04 19.33
CA LEU A 144 -4.39 -10.57 20.60
C LEU A 144 -3.80 -9.49 21.50
N ASN A 145 -3.79 -8.22 21.08
CA ASN A 145 -3.14 -7.11 21.75
C ASN A 145 -1.65 -7.38 22.04
N ILE A 146 -0.93 -7.86 21.01
CA ILE A 146 0.50 -8.18 21.05
C ILE A 146 1.25 -7.17 20.16
N ASP A 147 2.31 -6.56 20.69
CA ASP A 147 3.06 -5.50 19.99
C ASP A 147 3.84 -5.99 18.75
N SER A 148 4.21 -7.26 18.70
CA SER A 148 5.03 -7.81 17.63
C SER A 148 4.39 -9.01 16.93
N PRO A 149 4.28 -8.99 15.60
CA PRO A 149 3.77 -10.13 14.81
C PRO A 149 4.74 -11.33 14.77
N SER A 150 5.96 -11.20 15.30
CA SER A 150 6.97 -12.27 15.29
C SER A 150 6.91 -13.22 16.49
N THR A 151 5.93 -13.06 17.39
CA THR A 151 5.83 -13.89 18.58
C THR A 151 5.31 -15.30 18.29
N GLN A 152 5.75 -16.28 19.08
CA GLN A 152 5.28 -17.67 18.96
C GLN A 152 3.76 -17.78 19.08
N LYS A 153 3.13 -16.95 19.90
CA LYS A 153 1.67 -16.94 20.07
C LYS A 153 0.94 -16.53 18.80
N VAL A 154 1.46 -15.56 18.05
CA VAL A 154 0.92 -15.16 16.73
C VAL A 154 1.06 -16.32 15.74
N TRP A 155 2.24 -16.92 15.68
CA TRP A 155 2.52 -18.01 14.74
C TRP A 155 1.75 -19.31 15.07
N SER A 156 1.40 -19.56 16.31
CA SER A 156 0.55 -20.71 16.68
C SER A 156 -0.88 -20.61 16.13
N ILE A 157 -1.34 -19.40 15.77
CA ILE A 157 -2.63 -19.17 15.08
C ILE A 157 -2.43 -19.04 13.56
N TYR A 158 -1.38 -18.34 13.15
CA TYR A 158 -1.06 -18.13 11.75
C TYR A 158 -0.87 -19.43 10.97
N ASN A 159 -0.01 -20.33 11.49
CA ASN A 159 0.35 -21.55 10.79
C ASN A 159 -0.85 -22.48 10.51
N PRO A 160 -1.75 -22.79 11.46
CA PRO A 160 -2.94 -23.59 11.17
C PRO A 160 -3.90 -22.96 10.15
N LEU A 161 -4.00 -21.64 10.13
CA LEU A 161 -4.82 -20.94 9.14
C LEU A 161 -4.23 -21.11 7.73
N VAL A 162 -2.94 -20.83 7.58
CA VAL A 162 -2.25 -20.98 6.29
C VAL A 162 -2.23 -22.44 5.85
N GLU A 163 -2.02 -23.40 6.76
CA GLU A 163 -2.08 -24.82 6.45
C GLU A 163 -3.46 -25.25 5.95
N LYS A 164 -4.53 -24.72 6.56
CA LYS A 164 -5.91 -25.04 6.16
C LYS A 164 -6.30 -24.43 4.80
N PHE A 165 -5.89 -23.21 4.52
CA PHE A 165 -6.33 -22.45 3.34
C PHE A 165 -5.30 -22.47 2.18
N GLY A 166 -4.08 -22.95 2.42
CA GLY A 166 -3.03 -23.08 1.42
C GLY A 166 -1.98 -21.96 1.49
N ASP A 167 -2.41 -20.70 1.58
CA ASP A 167 -1.53 -19.55 1.72
C ASP A 167 -2.19 -18.38 2.46
N GLU A 168 -1.41 -17.34 2.76
CA GLU A 168 -1.88 -16.16 3.49
C GLU A 168 -2.96 -15.38 2.74
N TYR A 169 -2.84 -15.27 1.41
CA TYR A 169 -3.83 -14.55 0.61
C TYR A 169 -5.17 -15.27 0.58
N ALA A 170 -5.17 -16.59 0.49
CA ALA A 170 -6.39 -17.38 0.57
C ALA A 170 -7.10 -17.17 1.93
N VAL A 171 -6.36 -17.05 3.04
CA VAL A 171 -6.95 -16.69 4.34
C VAL A 171 -7.55 -15.29 4.33
N LEU A 172 -6.90 -14.32 3.67
CA LEU A 172 -7.32 -12.91 3.72
C LEU A 172 -8.43 -12.55 2.74
N ILE A 173 -8.59 -13.33 1.67
CA ILE A 173 -9.50 -13.01 0.57
C ILE A 173 -10.70 -13.98 0.53
N ASP A 174 -10.49 -15.25 0.82
CA ASP A 174 -11.46 -16.33 0.57
C ASP A 174 -12.06 -16.92 1.85
N ALA A 175 -11.54 -16.61 3.06
CA ALA A 175 -11.98 -17.21 4.33
C ALA A 175 -13.18 -16.51 4.98
#